data_1acfdf3a873b03e2326edb7e1b99d877
#
_entry.id   1acfdf3a873b03e2326edb7e1b99d877
#
_cell.length_a   1.000
_cell.length_b   1.000
_cell.length_c   1.000
_cell.angle_alpha   90.00
_cell.angle_beta   90.00
_cell.angle_gamma   90.00
#
_symmetry.space_group_name_H-M   'P 1'
#
loop_
_entity.id
_entity.type
_entity.pdbx_description
1 polymer ?
#
loop_
_entity_poly.entity_id
_entity_poly.type
_entity_poly.pdbx_seq_one_letter_code
_entity_poly.pdbx_strand_id
1 'polypeptide(L)'
;LIKNGCIYISSAQIFGFDGNFYKKTNTSKPNYQFVLDSLSSKDKNKKSNLKLSINSLIIRHGAIRYDIYDAPYTSSHFNLKHIKLNDISAHIIIPYYTQDSTYISVKKLSFKESSGLDLRKLSFDFSFNKKCTKLHNFNLSLPNSKIESESLSLVYKTINGKIDNKTIAYSGAININRINFSDLKCFLPRIKHNITPLSLKATFTGAYNNINIESFNLHSIDKGLVFIGNVKLKKDKNGFIWNANIRKIESSAEWIAHTIKEINPSIKLPDFINSIGKIYYTGNTNGHDKYISINGNLKTDIGNILVKLSKNVNDIYVN
;
A
#
# COMPACT_ATOMS: atom_id res chain seq x y z
N LEU A 1 -27.35 24.31 3.10
CA LEU A 1 -27.50 25.72 2.75
C LEU A 1 -26.50 26.07 1.64
N ILE A 2 -26.97 26.67 0.56
CA ILE A 2 -26.08 27.19 -0.52
C ILE A 2 -26.00 28.69 -0.34
N LYS A 3 -24.81 29.22 -0.05
CA LYS A 3 -24.57 30.65 0.09
C LYS A 3 -23.24 31.01 -0.59
N ASN A 4 -23.28 31.98 -1.50
CA ASN A 4 -22.08 32.50 -2.19
C ASN A 4 -21.21 31.42 -2.87
N GLY A 5 -21.81 30.40 -3.53
CA GLY A 5 -21.07 29.30 -4.16
C GLY A 5 -20.50 28.28 -3.17
N CYS A 6 -20.87 28.36 -1.88
CA CYS A 6 -20.49 27.39 -0.87
C CYS A 6 -21.70 26.50 -0.52
N ILE A 7 -21.49 25.18 -0.57
CA ILE A 7 -22.44 24.19 -0.06
C ILE A 7 -22.00 23.83 1.36
N TYR A 8 -22.85 24.11 2.33
CA TYR A 8 -22.62 23.77 3.73
C TYR A 8 -23.64 22.75 4.21
N ILE A 9 -23.17 21.61 4.70
CA ILE A 9 -23.96 20.53 5.26
C ILE A 9 -23.51 20.32 6.71
N SER A 10 -24.38 20.64 7.66
CA SER A 10 -24.09 20.44 9.09
C SER A 10 -24.07 18.96 9.45
N SER A 11 -25.07 18.19 8.96
CA SER A 11 -25.13 16.75 9.16
C SER A 11 -25.97 16.11 8.05
N ALA A 12 -25.50 14.97 7.56
CA ALA A 12 -26.26 14.10 6.68
C ALA A 12 -26.14 12.66 7.16
N GLN A 13 -27.26 11.94 7.16
CA GLN A 13 -27.28 10.53 7.50
C GLN A 13 -27.97 9.76 6.37
N ILE A 14 -27.31 8.70 5.92
CA ILE A 14 -27.80 7.84 4.84
C ILE A 14 -27.88 6.41 5.37
N PHE A 15 -29.03 5.81 5.30
CA PHE A 15 -29.30 4.46 5.76
C PHE A 15 -29.74 3.56 4.61
N GLY A 16 -29.16 2.38 4.51
CA GLY A 16 -29.64 1.33 3.62
C GLY A 16 -29.59 1.67 2.13
N PHE A 17 -28.62 2.52 1.69
CA PHE A 17 -28.54 2.83 0.27
C PHE A 17 -27.96 1.64 -0.53
N ASP A 18 -28.47 1.49 -1.78
CA ASP A 18 -27.94 0.54 -2.77
C ASP A 18 -27.58 1.30 -4.05
N GLY A 19 -26.28 1.38 -4.34
CA GLY A 19 -25.75 2.08 -5.49
C GLY A 19 -25.27 1.11 -6.57
N ASN A 20 -25.88 1.20 -7.77
CA ASN A 20 -25.47 0.40 -8.92
C ASN A 20 -24.80 1.29 -9.98
N PHE A 21 -23.47 1.18 -10.07
CA PHE A 21 -22.62 1.92 -10.98
C PHE A 21 -22.09 0.98 -12.05
N TYR A 22 -22.16 1.39 -13.32
CA TYR A 22 -21.66 0.52 -14.38
C TYR A 22 -21.19 1.28 -15.61
N LYS A 23 -20.38 0.61 -16.40
CA LYS A 23 -20.08 0.91 -17.79
C LYS A 23 -20.50 -0.26 -18.67
N LYS A 24 -20.98 0.00 -19.88
CA LYS A 24 -21.25 -1.08 -20.85
C LYS A 24 -19.95 -1.69 -21.37
N THR A 25 -18.96 -0.86 -21.66
CA THR A 25 -17.63 -1.27 -22.11
C THR A 25 -16.56 -0.46 -21.40
N ASN A 26 -15.32 -0.90 -21.48
CA ASN A 26 -14.18 -0.21 -20.86
C ASN A 26 -14.05 1.26 -21.33
N THR A 27 -14.44 1.55 -22.55
CA THR A 27 -14.38 2.90 -23.18
C THR A 27 -15.68 3.68 -23.06
N SER A 28 -16.81 3.07 -22.70
CA SER A 28 -18.09 3.75 -22.59
C SER A 28 -18.15 4.68 -21.38
N LYS A 29 -19.03 5.70 -21.49
CA LYS A 29 -19.34 6.57 -20.34
C LYS A 29 -20.04 5.79 -19.24
N PRO A 30 -19.75 6.08 -17.96
CA PRO A 30 -20.45 5.44 -16.84
C PRO A 30 -21.92 5.90 -16.76
N ASN A 31 -22.79 5.08 -16.17
CA ASN A 31 -24.21 5.41 -16.00
C ASN A 31 -24.45 6.67 -15.14
N TYR A 32 -23.48 7.10 -14.34
CA TYR A 32 -23.53 8.33 -13.53
C TYR A 32 -22.89 9.54 -14.22
N GLN A 33 -22.56 9.46 -15.53
CA GLN A 33 -21.92 10.56 -16.26
C GLN A 33 -22.76 11.85 -16.23
N PHE A 34 -24.07 11.72 -16.26
CA PHE A 34 -24.99 12.87 -16.20
C PHE A 34 -24.84 13.68 -14.91
N VAL A 35 -24.52 13.02 -13.78
CA VAL A 35 -24.25 13.72 -12.51
C VAL A 35 -22.95 14.52 -12.63
N LEU A 36 -21.90 13.91 -13.19
CA LEU A 36 -20.63 14.58 -13.40
C LEU A 36 -20.78 15.79 -14.36
N ASP A 37 -21.55 15.60 -15.43
CA ASP A 37 -21.83 16.67 -16.41
C ASP A 37 -22.64 17.82 -15.79
N SER A 38 -23.56 17.51 -14.87
CA SER A 38 -24.34 18.50 -14.12
C SER A 38 -23.53 19.30 -13.10
N LEU A 39 -22.50 18.67 -12.51
CA LEU A 39 -21.60 19.32 -11.56
C LEU A 39 -20.44 20.06 -12.26
N SER A 40 -20.20 19.77 -13.53
CA SER A 40 -19.16 20.44 -14.31
C SER A 40 -19.66 21.82 -14.77
N SER A 41 -18.78 22.83 -14.74
CA SER A 41 -19.09 24.13 -15.31
C SER A 41 -19.32 23.99 -16.83
N LYS A 42 -20.45 24.54 -17.35
CA LYS A 42 -20.73 24.62 -18.78
C LYS A 42 -19.67 25.44 -19.54
N ASP A 43 -18.96 26.28 -18.84
CA ASP A 43 -17.91 27.16 -19.39
C ASP A 43 -16.55 26.59 -18.99
N LYS A 44 -15.84 25.94 -19.92
CA LYS A 44 -14.52 25.32 -19.72
C LYS A 44 -13.45 26.32 -19.24
N ASN A 45 -13.70 27.62 -19.43
CA ASN A 45 -12.79 28.70 -19.03
C ASN A 45 -13.11 29.25 -17.64
N LYS A 46 -14.24 28.91 -17.03
CA LYS A 46 -14.58 29.32 -15.66
C LYS A 46 -14.18 28.21 -14.69
N LYS A 47 -13.20 28.50 -13.86
CA LYS A 47 -12.86 27.63 -12.72
C LYS A 47 -14.09 27.49 -11.85
N SER A 48 -14.49 26.27 -11.55
CA SER A 48 -15.55 26.03 -10.58
C SER A 48 -15.12 26.57 -9.21
N ASN A 49 -15.81 27.58 -8.72
CA ASN A 49 -15.58 28.12 -7.38
C ASN A 49 -16.38 27.33 -6.33
N LEU A 50 -16.73 26.08 -6.60
CA LEU A 50 -17.46 25.24 -5.67
C LEU A 50 -16.64 25.07 -4.38
N LYS A 51 -17.22 25.50 -3.29
CA LYS A 51 -16.73 25.25 -1.93
C LYS A 51 -17.71 24.32 -1.24
N LEU A 52 -17.20 23.22 -0.68
CA LEU A 52 -18.01 22.26 0.04
C LEU A 52 -17.49 22.12 1.46
N SER A 53 -18.41 22.14 2.42
CA SER A 53 -18.14 21.83 3.81
C SER A 53 -19.20 20.88 4.34
N ILE A 54 -18.78 19.77 4.95
CA ILE A 54 -19.64 18.77 5.56
C ILE A 54 -19.11 18.48 6.96
N ASN A 55 -19.83 18.88 8.00
CA ASN A 55 -19.39 18.63 9.37
C ASN A 55 -19.58 17.20 9.81
N SER A 56 -20.59 16.50 9.26
CA SER A 56 -20.82 15.09 9.56
C SER A 56 -21.60 14.42 8.42
N LEU A 57 -20.99 13.40 7.80
CA LEU A 57 -21.66 12.48 6.90
C LEU A 57 -21.57 11.09 7.49
N ILE A 58 -22.71 10.52 7.87
CA ILE A 58 -22.83 9.18 8.41
C ILE A 58 -23.54 8.29 7.40
N ILE A 59 -22.91 7.17 7.08
CA ILE A 59 -23.47 6.15 6.20
C ILE A 59 -23.56 4.85 7.00
N ARG A 60 -24.70 4.14 6.92
CA ARG A 60 -24.91 2.84 7.55
C ARG A 60 -25.64 1.90 6.62
N HIS A 61 -25.21 0.62 6.63
CA HIS A 61 -25.84 -0.45 5.85
C HIS A 61 -25.94 -0.15 4.35
N GLY A 62 -24.91 0.49 3.80
CA GLY A 62 -24.85 0.77 2.36
C GLY A 62 -24.37 -0.43 1.57
N ALA A 63 -24.76 -0.50 0.30
CA ALA A 63 -24.22 -1.41 -0.68
C ALA A 63 -23.82 -0.63 -1.95
N ILE A 64 -22.73 -1.03 -2.56
CA ILE A 64 -22.26 -0.48 -3.84
C ILE A 64 -21.86 -1.63 -4.74
N ARG A 65 -22.35 -1.56 -5.99
CA ARG A 65 -21.87 -2.41 -7.09
C ARG A 65 -21.28 -1.52 -8.17
N TYR A 66 -20.14 -1.94 -8.70
CA TYR A 66 -19.53 -1.35 -9.89
C TYR A 66 -19.17 -2.46 -10.87
N ASP A 67 -19.65 -2.37 -12.11
CA ASP A 67 -19.42 -3.36 -13.14
C ASP A 67 -19.00 -2.73 -14.47
N ILE A 68 -18.05 -3.37 -15.17
CA ILE A 68 -17.79 -3.15 -16.58
C ILE A 68 -18.23 -4.42 -17.32
N TYR A 69 -19.35 -4.37 -18.02
CA TYR A 69 -20.06 -5.55 -18.51
C TYR A 69 -19.30 -6.37 -19.55
N ASP A 70 -18.40 -5.76 -20.35
CA ASP A 70 -17.56 -6.45 -21.31
C ASP A 70 -16.25 -7.01 -20.70
N ALA A 71 -16.00 -6.77 -19.43
CA ALA A 71 -14.79 -7.24 -18.77
C ALA A 71 -14.97 -8.67 -18.23
N PRO A 72 -13.91 -9.50 -18.25
CA PRO A 72 -13.98 -10.82 -17.68
C PRO A 72 -14.22 -10.78 -16.17
N TYR A 73 -15.12 -11.63 -15.69
CA TYR A 73 -15.43 -11.79 -14.28
C TYR A 73 -14.47 -12.78 -13.61
N THR A 74 -14.03 -12.47 -12.40
CA THR A 74 -13.20 -13.36 -11.57
C THR A 74 -13.86 -13.53 -10.20
N SER A 75 -14.31 -14.74 -9.86
CA SER A 75 -15.10 -14.98 -8.65
C SER A 75 -14.31 -14.99 -7.35
N SER A 76 -13.01 -15.26 -7.40
CA SER A 76 -12.17 -15.50 -6.21
C SER A 76 -11.05 -14.47 -5.98
N HIS A 77 -10.98 -13.46 -6.86
CA HIS A 77 -9.93 -12.46 -6.82
C HIS A 77 -10.54 -11.06 -6.86
N PHE A 78 -9.90 -10.14 -6.18
CA PHE A 78 -10.27 -8.73 -6.24
C PHE A 78 -10.14 -8.23 -7.68
N ASN A 79 -11.25 -7.71 -8.22
CA ASN A 79 -11.33 -7.27 -9.59
C ASN A 79 -11.86 -5.85 -9.66
N LEU A 80 -11.00 -4.89 -10.00
CA LEU A 80 -11.37 -3.47 -10.13
C LEU A 80 -12.46 -3.19 -11.17
N LYS A 81 -12.75 -4.14 -12.07
CA LYS A 81 -13.80 -4.03 -13.08
C LYS A 81 -15.15 -4.57 -12.60
N HIS A 82 -15.15 -5.31 -11.50
CA HIS A 82 -16.32 -5.90 -10.86
C HIS A 82 -16.17 -5.83 -9.34
N ILE A 83 -16.63 -4.74 -8.75
CA ILE A 83 -16.55 -4.49 -7.31
C ILE A 83 -17.95 -4.60 -6.71
N LYS A 84 -18.09 -5.35 -5.64
CA LYS A 84 -19.34 -5.42 -4.88
C LYS A 84 -19.03 -5.24 -3.40
N LEU A 85 -19.39 -4.07 -2.85
CA LEU A 85 -19.23 -3.72 -1.45
C LEU A 85 -20.57 -3.88 -0.74
N ASN A 86 -20.57 -4.55 0.39
CA ASN A 86 -21.74 -4.74 1.26
C ASN A 86 -21.39 -4.23 2.66
N ASP A 87 -22.42 -3.97 3.47
CA ASP A 87 -22.30 -3.52 4.87
C ASP A 87 -21.46 -2.24 5.02
N ILE A 88 -21.53 -1.35 4.03
CA ILE A 88 -20.77 -0.10 4.06
C ILE A 88 -21.24 0.74 5.24
N SER A 89 -20.30 1.09 6.12
CA SER A 89 -20.52 2.07 7.19
C SER A 89 -19.38 3.07 7.16
N ALA A 90 -19.73 4.37 7.17
CA ALA A 90 -18.75 5.44 7.14
C ALA A 90 -19.14 6.60 8.04
N HIS A 91 -18.15 7.28 8.59
CA HIS A 91 -18.29 8.60 9.21
C HIS A 91 -17.19 9.50 8.64
N ILE A 92 -17.59 10.48 7.86
CA ILE A 92 -16.70 11.36 7.09
C ILE A 92 -17.01 12.81 7.46
N ILE A 93 -15.96 13.61 7.62
CA ILE A 93 -16.00 15.05 7.87
C ILE A 93 -15.18 15.71 6.78
N ILE A 94 -15.71 16.73 6.14
CA ILE A 94 -15.05 17.55 5.13
C ILE A 94 -15.13 19.01 5.57
N PRO A 95 -14.23 19.50 6.43
CA PRO A 95 -14.26 20.88 6.90
C PRO A 95 -14.20 21.87 5.75
N TYR A 96 -13.41 21.57 4.73
CA TYR A 96 -13.37 22.33 3.49
C TYR A 96 -12.91 21.47 2.29
N TYR A 97 -13.54 21.71 1.17
CA TYR A 97 -13.15 21.24 -0.14
C TYR A 97 -13.22 22.41 -1.11
N THR A 98 -12.09 22.74 -1.73
CA THR A 98 -11.95 23.77 -2.76
C THR A 98 -11.05 23.24 -3.87
N GLN A 99 -10.97 23.96 -4.99
CA GLN A 99 -10.06 23.59 -6.07
C GLN A 99 -8.57 23.61 -5.64
N ASP A 100 -8.21 24.47 -4.72
CA ASP A 100 -6.82 24.75 -4.32
C ASP A 100 -6.41 24.07 -3.02
N SER A 101 -7.38 23.65 -2.21
CA SER A 101 -7.12 22.99 -0.94
C SER A 101 -8.28 22.14 -0.49
N THR A 102 -8.00 21.04 0.16
CA THR A 102 -8.97 20.07 0.64
C THR A 102 -8.52 19.51 1.98
N TYR A 103 -9.45 19.35 2.90
CA TYR A 103 -9.26 18.56 4.11
C TYR A 103 -10.43 17.59 4.28
N ILE A 104 -10.11 16.32 4.47
CA ILE A 104 -11.07 15.23 4.66
C ILE A 104 -10.62 14.42 5.87
N SER A 105 -11.52 14.20 6.81
CA SER A 105 -11.31 13.31 7.94
C SER A 105 -12.26 12.12 7.84
N VAL A 106 -11.72 10.94 7.59
CA VAL A 106 -12.45 9.69 7.65
C VAL A 106 -12.29 9.13 9.06
N LYS A 107 -13.32 9.29 9.90
CA LYS A 107 -13.31 8.78 11.28
C LYS A 107 -13.49 7.27 11.31
N LYS A 108 -14.28 6.75 10.36
CA LYS A 108 -14.52 5.32 10.17
C LYS A 108 -14.96 5.07 8.73
N LEU A 109 -14.42 4.03 8.12
CA LEU A 109 -14.96 3.39 6.93
C LEU A 109 -14.80 1.87 7.14
N SER A 110 -15.85 1.12 6.90
CA SER A 110 -15.85 -0.35 6.93
C SER A 110 -16.77 -0.90 5.85
N PHE A 111 -16.43 -2.06 5.29
CA PHE A 111 -17.25 -2.77 4.30
C PHE A 111 -16.73 -4.21 4.14
N LYS A 112 -17.55 -5.05 3.51
CA LYS A 112 -17.15 -6.36 2.99
C LYS A 112 -17.22 -6.36 1.48
N GLU A 113 -16.14 -6.78 0.82
CA GLU A 113 -16.09 -6.92 -0.62
C GLU A 113 -16.27 -8.40 -1.00
N SER A 114 -16.98 -8.68 -2.10
CA SER A 114 -17.42 -10.03 -2.48
C SER A 114 -16.30 -11.03 -2.76
N SER A 115 -15.09 -10.57 -3.11
CA SER A 115 -13.91 -11.46 -3.29
C SER A 115 -13.28 -11.92 -1.97
N GLY A 116 -13.77 -11.43 -0.81
CA GLY A 116 -13.33 -11.82 0.52
C GLY A 116 -12.53 -10.76 1.29
N LEU A 117 -12.37 -9.54 0.75
CA LEU A 117 -11.80 -8.44 1.52
C LEU A 117 -12.81 -7.96 2.56
N ASP A 118 -12.44 -8.03 3.83
CA ASP A 118 -13.24 -7.55 4.96
C ASP A 118 -12.52 -6.37 5.63
N LEU A 119 -12.90 -5.14 5.25
CA LEU A 119 -12.37 -3.93 5.86
C LEU A 119 -13.13 -3.62 7.15
N ARG A 120 -12.54 -3.91 8.30
CA ARG A 120 -13.13 -3.65 9.61
C ARG A 120 -13.11 -2.18 10.00
N LYS A 121 -12.01 -1.51 9.69
CA LYS A 121 -11.85 -0.09 9.94
C LYS A 121 -10.79 0.50 9.03
N LEU A 122 -11.12 1.64 8.44
CA LEU A 122 -10.16 2.57 7.86
C LEU A 122 -10.46 3.95 8.43
N SER A 123 -9.45 4.62 8.96
CA SER A 123 -9.52 6.01 9.41
C SER A 123 -8.26 6.76 9.04
N PHE A 124 -8.39 8.03 8.70
CA PHE A 124 -7.28 8.93 8.38
C PHE A 124 -7.75 10.38 8.31
N ASP A 125 -6.80 11.29 8.39
CA ASP A 125 -6.96 12.70 8.09
C ASP A 125 -6.13 13.03 6.84
N PHE A 126 -6.79 13.47 5.77
CA PHE A 126 -6.17 13.81 4.49
C PHE A 126 -6.20 15.31 4.27
N SER A 127 -5.07 15.89 3.90
CA SER A 127 -4.98 17.28 3.48
C SER A 127 -4.23 17.42 2.17
N PHE A 128 -4.72 18.31 1.34
CA PHE A 128 -4.14 18.64 0.04
C PHE A 128 -4.11 20.15 -0.15
N ASN A 129 -3.03 20.67 -0.70
CA ASN A 129 -2.93 22.02 -1.22
C ASN A 129 -1.92 22.09 -2.38
N LYS A 130 -1.68 23.31 -2.95
CA LYS A 130 -0.76 23.51 -4.10
C LYS A 130 0.70 23.16 -3.82
N LYS A 131 1.09 22.90 -2.58
CA LYS A 131 2.49 22.66 -2.17
C LYS A 131 2.70 21.27 -1.60
N CYS A 132 1.66 20.69 -0.99
CA CYS A 132 1.80 19.40 -0.31
C CYS A 132 0.48 18.63 -0.23
N THR A 133 0.63 17.32 -0.12
CA THR A 133 -0.41 16.36 0.27
C THR A 133 0.05 15.64 1.51
N LYS A 134 -0.80 15.52 2.50
CA LYS A 134 -0.49 14.82 3.75
C LYS A 134 -1.60 13.85 4.13
N LEU A 135 -1.21 12.72 4.69
CA LEU A 135 -2.09 11.75 5.30
C LEU A 135 -1.63 11.56 6.74
N HIS A 136 -2.49 11.86 7.70
CA HIS A 136 -2.22 11.72 9.13
C HIS A 136 -3.15 10.70 9.77
N ASN A 137 -2.74 10.15 10.90
CA ASN A 137 -3.56 9.26 11.73
C ASN A 137 -4.14 8.08 10.95
N PHE A 138 -3.39 7.60 9.95
CA PHE A 138 -3.83 6.47 9.14
C PHE A 138 -3.89 5.19 9.98
N ASN A 139 -5.05 4.55 9.99
CA ASN A 139 -5.26 3.26 10.64
C ASN A 139 -6.14 2.38 9.75
N LEU A 140 -5.62 1.23 9.37
CA LEU A 140 -6.32 0.21 8.60
C LEU A 140 -6.35 -1.07 9.41
N SER A 141 -7.53 -1.64 9.61
CA SER A 141 -7.74 -2.91 10.29
C SER A 141 -8.55 -3.86 9.42
N LEU A 142 -8.01 -5.03 9.18
CA LEU A 142 -8.66 -6.21 8.63
C LEU A 142 -8.90 -7.21 9.78
N PRO A 143 -9.56 -8.35 9.57
CA PRO A 143 -9.84 -9.31 10.65
C PRO A 143 -8.61 -9.72 11.48
N ASN A 144 -7.46 -9.93 10.82
CA ASN A 144 -6.23 -10.42 11.44
C ASN A 144 -5.02 -9.52 11.17
N SER A 145 -5.22 -8.34 10.52
CA SER A 145 -4.14 -7.44 10.14
C SER A 145 -4.40 -6.02 10.61
N LYS A 146 -3.32 -5.31 10.97
CA LYS A 146 -3.39 -3.91 11.38
C LYS A 146 -2.19 -3.13 10.87
N ILE A 147 -2.47 -2.02 10.17
CA ILE A 147 -1.48 -1.11 9.59
C ILE A 147 -1.77 0.31 10.10
N GLU A 148 -0.75 0.99 10.58
CA GLU A 148 -0.84 2.34 11.10
C GLU A 148 0.26 3.22 10.51
N SER A 149 -0.03 4.50 10.34
CA SER A 149 0.96 5.52 10.03
C SER A 149 0.54 6.83 10.70
N GLU A 150 1.46 7.42 11.42
CA GLU A 150 1.23 8.72 12.04
C GLU A 150 1.16 9.82 10.98
N SER A 151 2.09 9.80 10.03
CA SER A 151 2.17 10.79 8.96
C SER A 151 2.85 10.26 7.72
N LEU A 152 2.19 10.48 6.56
CA LEU A 152 2.77 10.35 5.24
C LEU A 152 2.67 11.70 4.54
N SER A 153 3.73 12.16 3.92
CA SER A 153 3.82 13.49 3.32
C SER A 153 4.38 13.44 1.90
N LEU A 154 3.76 14.19 1.00
CA LEU A 154 4.26 14.52 -0.33
C LEU A 154 4.40 16.03 -0.42
N VAL A 155 5.57 16.53 -0.79
CA VAL A 155 5.84 17.95 -1.05
C VAL A 155 6.22 18.09 -2.52
N TYR A 156 5.71 19.12 -3.18
CA TYR A 156 5.91 19.33 -4.61
C TYR A 156 5.79 20.81 -4.98
N LYS A 157 6.28 21.15 -6.18
CA LYS A 157 6.01 22.45 -6.83
C LYS A 157 4.90 22.28 -7.86
N THR A 158 4.10 23.33 -8.03
CA THR A 158 3.10 23.40 -9.10
C THR A 158 3.54 24.42 -10.14
N ILE A 159 3.49 24.03 -11.41
CA ILE A 159 3.78 24.88 -12.58
C ILE A 159 2.52 24.91 -13.43
N ASN A 160 2.01 26.11 -13.73
CA ASN A 160 0.77 26.30 -14.50
C ASN A 160 -0.44 25.50 -13.92
N GLY A 161 -0.51 25.40 -12.57
CA GLY A 161 -1.59 24.70 -11.88
C GLY A 161 -1.50 23.17 -11.88
N LYS A 162 -0.42 22.61 -12.44
CA LYS A 162 -0.15 21.16 -12.44
C LYS A 162 1.05 20.83 -11.56
N ILE A 163 1.01 19.69 -10.88
CA ILE A 163 2.13 19.21 -10.08
C ILE A 163 3.29 18.87 -11.00
N ASP A 164 4.46 19.44 -10.71
CA ASP A 164 5.71 19.02 -11.35
C ASP A 164 6.26 17.77 -10.66
N ASN A 165 6.08 16.62 -11.30
CA ASN A 165 6.48 15.32 -10.76
C ASN A 165 7.97 15.23 -10.39
N LYS A 166 8.83 15.97 -11.07
CA LYS A 166 10.29 15.98 -10.82
C LYS A 166 10.66 16.65 -9.50
N THR A 167 9.75 17.43 -8.93
CA THR A 167 9.94 18.14 -7.66
C THR A 167 9.33 17.39 -6.46
N ILE A 168 8.71 16.24 -6.69
CA ILE A 168 8.08 15.46 -5.61
C ILE A 168 9.16 14.97 -4.67
N ALA A 169 8.97 15.31 -3.38
CA ALA A 169 9.67 14.71 -2.26
C ALA A 169 8.62 14.08 -1.32
N TYR A 170 8.95 12.95 -0.74
CA TYR A 170 8.04 12.24 0.15
C TYR A 170 8.77 11.73 1.40
N SER A 171 8.02 11.61 2.48
CA SER A 171 8.50 11.08 3.74
C SER A 171 7.36 10.42 4.51
N GLY A 172 7.71 9.52 5.40
CA GLY A 172 6.75 8.88 6.28
C GLY A 172 7.32 7.78 7.14
N ALA A 173 6.44 7.28 8.00
CA ALA A 173 6.66 6.10 8.80
C ALA A 173 5.46 5.17 8.69
N ILE A 174 5.71 3.88 8.55
CA ILE A 174 4.68 2.83 8.51
C ILE A 174 4.93 1.88 9.67
N ASN A 175 3.87 1.56 10.40
CA ASN A 175 3.85 0.55 11.43
C ASN A 175 2.80 -0.51 11.09
N ILE A 176 3.26 -1.64 10.63
CA ILE A 176 2.44 -2.84 10.43
C ILE A 176 2.57 -3.67 11.71
N ASN A 177 1.61 -3.52 12.63
CA ASN A 177 1.63 -4.27 13.88
C ASN A 177 1.53 -5.77 13.63
N ARG A 178 0.72 -6.13 12.65
CA ARG A 178 0.54 -7.50 12.17
C ARG A 178 -0.04 -7.47 10.76
N ILE A 179 0.48 -8.28 9.86
CA ILE A 179 -0.13 -8.62 8.60
C ILE A 179 -0.29 -10.14 8.50
N ASN A 180 -1.52 -10.59 8.31
CA ASN A 180 -1.85 -11.99 8.09
C ASN A 180 -2.22 -12.19 6.63
N PHE A 181 -1.57 -13.12 5.97
CA PHE A 181 -1.77 -13.37 4.54
C PHE A 181 -3.16 -13.91 4.22
N SER A 182 -3.88 -14.47 5.20
CA SER A 182 -5.29 -14.87 5.04
C SER A 182 -6.21 -13.70 4.68
N ASP A 183 -5.94 -12.50 5.23
CA ASP A 183 -6.70 -11.28 4.92
C ASP A 183 -6.43 -10.75 3.51
N LEU A 184 -5.34 -11.17 2.89
CA LEU A 184 -4.90 -10.75 1.55
C LEU A 184 -5.17 -11.80 0.47
N LYS A 185 -5.91 -12.85 0.78
CA LYS A 185 -6.19 -13.97 -0.14
C LYS A 185 -6.74 -13.51 -1.49
N CYS A 186 -7.65 -12.52 -1.47
CA CYS A 186 -8.25 -11.99 -2.69
C CYS A 186 -7.24 -11.26 -3.60
N PHE A 187 -6.11 -10.77 -3.07
CA PHE A 187 -5.04 -10.11 -3.82
C PHE A 187 -3.90 -11.07 -4.18
N LEU A 188 -3.66 -12.08 -3.34
CA LEU A 188 -2.53 -13.00 -3.42
C LEU A 188 -2.99 -14.46 -3.47
N PRO A 189 -3.75 -14.86 -4.49
CA PRO A 189 -4.41 -16.18 -4.52
C PRO A 189 -3.45 -17.37 -4.59
N ARG A 190 -2.20 -17.13 -5.03
CA ARG A 190 -1.17 -18.18 -5.17
C ARG A 190 -0.41 -18.42 -3.86
N ILE A 191 -0.48 -17.51 -2.91
CA ILE A 191 0.21 -17.64 -1.63
C ILE A 191 -0.65 -18.47 -0.68
N LYS A 192 -0.07 -19.51 -0.11
CA LYS A 192 -0.72 -20.28 0.95
C LYS A 192 -0.94 -19.42 2.18
N HIS A 193 -2.02 -19.69 2.91
CA HIS A 193 -2.48 -18.80 4.00
C HIS A 193 -1.87 -19.14 5.34
N ASN A 194 -1.07 -20.21 5.41
CA ASN A 194 -0.41 -20.68 6.64
C ASN A 194 0.92 -20.00 6.91
N ILE A 195 1.30 -19.01 6.09
CA ILE A 195 2.50 -18.22 6.34
C ILE A 195 2.34 -17.47 7.66
N THR A 196 3.35 -17.58 8.51
CA THR A 196 3.40 -16.85 9.78
C THR A 196 3.19 -15.37 9.57
N PRO A 197 2.27 -14.72 10.32
CA PRO A 197 2.06 -13.30 10.22
C PRO A 197 3.33 -12.50 10.51
N LEU A 198 3.49 -11.39 9.78
CA LEU A 198 4.64 -10.51 9.90
C LEU A 198 4.27 -9.19 10.56
N SER A 199 5.23 -8.54 11.18
CA SER A 199 5.16 -7.15 11.59
C SER A 199 6.32 -6.36 10.97
N LEU A 200 6.10 -5.09 10.67
CA LEU A 200 7.09 -4.21 10.05
C LEU A 200 6.96 -2.81 10.62
N LYS A 201 8.09 -2.25 11.05
CA LYS A 201 8.24 -0.82 11.29
C LYS A 201 9.26 -0.27 10.29
N ALA A 202 8.90 0.78 9.57
CA ALA A 202 9.80 1.39 8.61
C ALA A 202 9.62 2.90 8.58
N THR A 203 10.74 3.61 8.42
CA THR A 203 10.80 5.05 8.12
C THR A 203 11.45 5.25 6.77
N PHE A 204 10.92 6.16 6.00
CA PHE A 204 11.44 6.41 4.65
C PHE A 204 11.35 7.89 4.27
N THR A 205 12.29 8.30 3.45
CA THR A 205 12.29 9.56 2.72
C THR A 205 12.60 9.30 1.26
N GLY A 206 12.28 10.24 0.39
CA GLY A 206 12.61 10.08 -1.01
C GLY A 206 12.25 11.30 -1.85
N ALA A 207 12.62 11.20 -3.12
CA ALA A 207 12.30 12.18 -4.14
C ALA A 207 11.92 11.45 -5.43
N TYR A 208 11.61 12.17 -6.48
CA TYR A 208 11.07 11.69 -7.76
C TYR A 208 11.54 10.30 -8.22
N ASN A 209 12.84 10.02 -8.13
CA ASN A 209 13.44 8.79 -8.63
C ASN A 209 14.26 8.01 -7.59
N ASN A 210 14.18 8.37 -6.32
CA ASN A 210 14.91 7.67 -5.27
C ASN A 210 14.02 7.44 -4.03
N ILE A 211 14.27 6.34 -3.34
CA ILE A 211 13.67 5.98 -2.07
C ILE A 211 14.81 5.65 -1.10
N ASN A 212 14.82 6.27 0.05
CA ASN A 212 15.69 5.96 1.15
C ASN A 212 14.83 5.40 2.31
N ILE A 213 14.88 4.09 2.51
CA ILE A 213 14.33 3.44 3.69
C ILE A 213 15.41 3.56 4.76
N GLU A 214 15.27 4.56 5.63
CA GLU A 214 16.27 4.92 6.65
C GLU A 214 16.41 3.84 7.71
N SER A 215 15.29 3.19 8.03
CA SER A 215 15.25 2.04 8.90
C SER A 215 14.06 1.14 8.54
N PHE A 216 14.25 -0.15 8.60
CA PHE A 216 13.19 -1.11 8.69
C PHE A 216 13.50 -2.17 9.74
N ASN A 217 12.46 -2.63 10.40
CA ASN A 217 12.49 -3.74 11.35
C ASN A 217 11.29 -4.64 11.03
N LEU A 218 11.59 -5.74 10.34
CA LEU A 218 10.63 -6.78 9.98
C LEU A 218 10.84 -7.98 10.90
N HIS A 219 9.78 -8.51 11.48
CA HIS A 219 9.85 -9.76 12.21
C HIS A 219 8.56 -10.59 12.04
N SER A 220 8.70 -11.90 12.12
CA SER A 220 7.58 -12.79 12.23
C SER A 220 7.02 -12.82 13.66
N ILE A 221 5.71 -13.02 13.80
CA ILE A 221 5.06 -12.98 15.12
C ILE A 221 5.54 -14.12 16.03
N ASP A 222 5.92 -15.26 15.47
CA ASP A 222 6.49 -16.41 16.17
C ASP A 222 7.98 -16.25 16.53
N LYS A 223 8.58 -15.08 16.18
CA LYS A 223 10.02 -14.80 16.36
C LYS A 223 10.97 -15.68 15.52
N GLY A 224 10.46 -16.41 14.54
CA GLY A 224 11.26 -17.24 13.63
C GLY A 224 12.06 -16.42 12.61
N LEU A 225 11.74 -15.14 12.40
CA LEU A 225 12.47 -14.20 11.55
C LEU A 225 12.61 -12.85 12.23
N VAL A 226 13.81 -12.30 12.24
CA VAL A 226 14.10 -10.88 12.49
C VAL A 226 14.95 -10.36 11.34
N PHE A 227 14.54 -9.25 10.71
CA PHE A 227 15.27 -8.62 9.63
C PHE A 227 15.31 -7.11 9.83
N ILE A 228 16.50 -6.58 10.11
CA ILE A 228 16.73 -5.17 10.43
C ILE A 228 17.77 -4.59 9.46
N GLY A 229 17.48 -3.43 8.91
CA GLY A 229 18.39 -2.78 7.98
C GLY A 229 17.93 -1.42 7.51
N ASN A 230 18.57 -0.97 6.44
CA ASN A 230 18.16 0.19 5.65
C ASN A 230 18.43 -0.08 4.16
N VAL A 231 17.72 0.61 3.29
CA VAL A 231 17.81 0.41 1.83
C VAL A 231 17.73 1.75 1.12
N LYS A 232 18.62 1.98 0.18
CA LYS A 232 18.55 3.09 -0.78
C LYS A 232 18.24 2.53 -2.16
N LEU A 233 17.18 3.02 -2.77
CA LEU A 233 16.75 2.66 -4.10
C LEU A 233 16.79 3.90 -4.99
N LYS A 234 17.33 3.77 -6.19
CA LYS A 234 17.31 4.83 -7.21
C LYS A 234 16.90 4.24 -8.54
N LYS A 235 15.97 4.89 -9.21
CA LYS A 235 15.60 4.56 -10.58
C LYS A 235 16.38 5.47 -11.53
N ASP A 236 17.07 4.90 -12.51
CA ASP A 236 17.70 5.60 -13.60
C ASP A 236 17.10 5.15 -14.96
N LYS A 237 17.76 5.53 -16.06
CA LYS A 237 17.32 5.16 -17.41
C LYS A 237 17.45 3.66 -17.69
N ASN A 238 18.34 2.97 -16.97
CA ASN A 238 18.69 1.57 -17.19
C ASN A 238 18.03 0.62 -16.19
N GLY A 239 17.21 1.13 -15.23
CA GLY A 239 16.50 0.33 -14.27
C GLY A 239 16.67 0.79 -12.81
N PHE A 240 16.60 -0.15 -11.87
CA PHE A 240 16.74 0.15 -10.46
C PHE A 240 18.16 -0.16 -9.98
N ILE A 241 18.76 0.82 -9.29
CA ILE A 241 19.99 0.67 -8.52
C ILE A 241 19.59 0.62 -7.05
N TRP A 242 20.13 -0.32 -6.31
CA TRP A 242 19.84 -0.45 -4.88
C TRP A 242 21.11 -0.73 -4.07
N ASN A 243 21.08 -0.25 -2.85
CA ASN A 243 22.12 -0.51 -1.84
C ASN A 243 21.41 -0.73 -0.51
N ALA A 244 21.66 -1.86 0.12
CA ALA A 244 21.06 -2.21 1.40
C ALA A 244 22.18 -2.57 2.40
N ASN A 245 22.05 -2.02 3.60
CA ASN A 245 22.84 -2.43 4.75
C ASN A 245 21.94 -3.30 5.65
N ILE A 246 22.32 -4.54 5.78
CA ILE A 246 21.66 -5.54 6.60
C ILE A 246 22.35 -5.56 7.95
N ARG A 247 21.72 -4.90 8.94
CA ARG A 247 22.26 -4.86 10.31
C ARG A 247 22.07 -6.17 11.03
N LYS A 248 21.00 -6.90 10.68
CA LYS A 248 20.67 -8.17 11.30
C LYS A 248 19.67 -8.94 10.45
N ILE A 249 19.97 -10.19 10.12
CA ILE A 249 18.98 -11.24 9.85
C ILE A 249 19.21 -12.31 10.92
N GLU A 250 18.15 -12.72 11.58
CA GLU A 250 18.12 -13.83 12.52
C GLU A 250 16.95 -14.73 12.19
N SER A 251 17.23 -16.02 12.01
CA SER A 251 16.21 -17.02 11.67
C SER A 251 16.75 -18.41 11.99
N SER A 252 15.98 -19.45 11.66
CA SER A 252 16.47 -20.82 11.60
C SER A 252 16.28 -21.38 10.18
N ALA A 253 17.13 -22.32 9.82
CA ALA A 253 17.03 -23.02 8.54
C ALA A 253 15.68 -23.72 8.37
N GLU A 254 15.15 -24.30 9.44
CA GLU A 254 13.82 -24.93 9.48
C GLU A 254 12.69 -23.92 9.17
N TRP A 255 12.72 -22.76 9.85
CA TRP A 255 11.72 -21.70 9.62
C TRP A 255 11.75 -21.19 8.17
N ILE A 256 12.97 -20.96 7.64
CA ILE A 256 13.16 -20.52 6.24
C ILE A 256 12.66 -21.59 5.28
N ALA A 257 13.04 -22.85 5.49
CA ALA A 257 12.63 -23.97 4.64
C ALA A 257 11.10 -24.15 4.63
N HIS A 258 10.47 -24.08 5.81
CA HIS A 258 9.02 -24.13 5.93
C HIS A 258 8.36 -22.96 5.18
N THR A 259 8.81 -21.74 5.39
CA THR A 259 8.23 -20.54 4.77
C THR A 259 8.38 -20.56 3.25
N ILE A 260 9.54 -20.98 2.73
CA ILE A 260 9.76 -21.12 1.27
C ILE A 260 8.79 -22.14 0.67
N LYS A 261 8.57 -23.28 1.30
CA LYS A 261 7.61 -24.30 0.86
C LYS A 261 6.17 -23.80 0.86
N GLU A 262 5.81 -22.95 1.84
CA GLU A 262 4.47 -22.33 1.88
C GLU A 262 4.27 -21.29 0.76
N ILE A 263 5.32 -20.51 0.43
CA ILE A 263 5.28 -19.51 -0.65
C ILE A 263 5.29 -20.19 -2.02
N ASN A 264 6.20 -21.14 -2.22
CA ASN A 264 6.34 -21.87 -3.50
C ASN A 264 6.74 -23.33 -3.26
N PRO A 265 5.77 -24.27 -3.28
CA PRO A 265 6.02 -25.69 -3.05
C PRO A 265 6.95 -26.34 -4.07
N SER A 266 7.14 -25.72 -5.25
CA SER A 266 8.00 -26.28 -6.32
C SER A 266 9.50 -26.08 -6.03
N ILE A 267 9.86 -25.24 -5.08
CA ILE A 267 11.26 -25.02 -4.71
C ILE A 267 11.75 -26.22 -3.89
N LYS A 268 12.71 -26.95 -4.45
CA LYS A 268 13.42 -28.03 -3.76
C LYS A 268 14.64 -27.42 -3.06
N LEU A 269 14.64 -27.47 -1.75
CA LEU A 269 15.80 -27.08 -0.95
C LEU A 269 16.70 -28.29 -0.76
N PRO A 270 18.04 -28.10 -0.81
CA PRO A 270 18.99 -29.18 -0.51
C PRO A 270 18.81 -29.72 0.93
N ASP A 271 18.99 -31.01 1.14
CA ASP A 271 18.73 -31.68 2.43
C ASP A 271 19.61 -31.14 3.58
N PHE A 272 20.83 -30.71 3.27
CA PHE A 272 21.75 -30.17 4.25
C PHE A 272 21.26 -28.87 4.91
N ILE A 273 20.28 -28.16 4.31
CA ILE A 273 19.76 -26.91 4.88
C ILE A 273 19.22 -27.12 6.29
N ASN A 274 18.57 -28.27 6.54
CA ASN A 274 18.02 -28.55 7.86
C ASN A 274 19.09 -28.71 8.95
N SER A 275 20.34 -29.05 8.59
CA SER A 275 21.45 -29.21 9.53
C SER A 275 22.18 -27.89 9.87
N ILE A 276 21.88 -26.79 9.18
CA ILE A 276 22.52 -25.49 9.38
C ILE A 276 22.13 -24.87 10.73
N GLY A 277 20.94 -25.18 11.23
CA GLY A 277 20.44 -24.70 12.52
C GLY A 277 20.08 -23.22 12.50
N LYS A 278 20.54 -22.46 13.49
CA LYS A 278 20.31 -21.01 13.57
C LYS A 278 21.15 -20.26 12.54
N ILE A 279 20.58 -19.19 12.01
CA ILE A 279 21.18 -18.36 10.97
C ILE A 279 21.22 -16.91 11.46
N TYR A 280 22.42 -16.34 11.48
CA TYR A 280 22.64 -14.93 11.73
C TYR A 280 23.45 -14.35 10.58
N TYR A 281 22.94 -13.30 9.97
CA TYR A 281 23.62 -12.61 8.88
C TYR A 281 23.70 -11.11 9.14
N THR A 282 24.87 -10.53 8.87
CA THR A 282 25.10 -9.08 8.82
C THR A 282 25.94 -8.75 7.59
N GLY A 283 25.63 -7.67 6.90
CA GLY A 283 26.40 -7.33 5.70
C GLY A 283 25.75 -6.27 4.84
N ASN A 284 26.34 -6.08 3.67
CA ASN A 284 25.86 -5.16 2.67
C ASN A 284 25.49 -5.92 1.40
N THR A 285 24.47 -5.44 0.73
CA THR A 285 24.11 -5.95 -0.59
C THR A 285 23.75 -4.77 -1.49
N ASN A 286 24.23 -4.83 -2.71
CA ASN A 286 23.95 -3.80 -3.72
C ASN A 286 23.73 -4.46 -5.07
N GLY A 287 23.09 -3.73 -5.96
CA GLY A 287 22.85 -4.25 -7.30
C GLY A 287 22.12 -3.28 -8.21
N HIS A 288 21.96 -3.74 -9.42
CA HIS A 288 21.13 -3.17 -10.46
C HIS A 288 20.53 -4.31 -11.30
N ASP A 289 19.73 -4.05 -12.32
CA ASP A 289 18.97 -5.09 -13.06
C ASP A 289 19.79 -6.30 -13.52
N LYS A 290 21.10 -6.11 -13.78
CA LYS A 290 21.97 -7.15 -14.33
C LYS A 290 23.07 -7.61 -13.36
N TYR A 291 23.12 -7.04 -12.18
CA TYR A 291 24.20 -7.31 -11.23
C TYR A 291 23.70 -7.32 -9.80
N ILE A 292 24.15 -8.27 -9.03
CA ILE A 292 23.94 -8.33 -7.58
C ILE A 292 25.27 -8.66 -6.89
N SER A 293 25.56 -7.95 -5.80
CA SER A 293 26.67 -8.25 -4.92
C SER A 293 26.18 -8.36 -3.48
N ILE A 294 26.64 -9.39 -2.80
CA ILE A 294 26.37 -9.67 -1.39
C ILE A 294 27.70 -9.82 -0.69
N ASN A 295 27.92 -9.06 0.37
CA ASN A 295 29.13 -9.10 1.17
C ASN A 295 28.77 -9.04 2.65
N GLY A 296 29.13 -10.06 3.43
CA GLY A 296 28.77 -10.10 4.84
C GLY A 296 29.25 -11.34 5.57
N ASN A 297 28.91 -11.39 6.86
CA ASN A 297 29.20 -12.50 7.75
C ASN A 297 27.96 -13.34 7.98
N LEU A 298 28.00 -14.60 7.65
CA LEU A 298 27.00 -15.59 7.95
C LEU A 298 27.50 -16.48 9.10
N LYS A 299 26.79 -16.46 10.22
CA LYS A 299 27.04 -17.33 11.36
C LYS A 299 25.93 -18.34 11.48
N THR A 300 26.28 -19.60 11.63
CA THR A 300 25.35 -20.71 11.78
C THR A 300 25.80 -21.62 12.93
N ASP A 301 24.98 -22.58 13.32
CA ASP A 301 25.35 -23.55 14.36
C ASP A 301 26.49 -24.48 13.94
N ILE A 302 26.74 -24.62 12.62
CA ILE A 302 27.83 -25.43 12.06
C ILE A 302 29.10 -24.65 11.73
N GLY A 303 29.07 -23.31 11.83
CA GLY A 303 30.25 -22.48 11.59
C GLY A 303 29.99 -21.08 11.11
N ASN A 304 31.05 -20.31 10.90
CA ASN A 304 31.01 -18.94 10.42
C ASN A 304 31.60 -18.88 9.00
N ILE A 305 30.92 -18.15 8.13
CA ILE A 305 31.29 -18.01 6.71
C ILE A 305 31.36 -16.53 6.36
N LEU A 306 32.44 -16.08 5.76
CA LEU A 306 32.51 -14.79 5.09
C LEU A 306 31.93 -14.96 3.68
N VAL A 307 30.76 -14.35 3.47
CA VAL A 307 30.05 -14.43 2.20
C VAL A 307 30.50 -13.29 1.30
N LYS A 308 31.06 -13.59 0.16
CA LYS A 308 31.34 -12.66 -0.93
C LYS A 308 30.79 -13.26 -2.21
N LEU A 309 29.61 -12.82 -2.62
CA LEU A 309 28.92 -13.28 -3.82
C LEU A 309 28.72 -12.12 -4.77
N SER A 310 29.05 -12.33 -6.03
CA SER A 310 28.65 -11.42 -7.10
C SER A 310 28.09 -12.21 -8.28
N LYS A 311 27.05 -11.70 -8.89
CA LYS A 311 26.42 -12.28 -10.07
C LYS A 311 26.22 -11.21 -11.12
N ASN A 312 26.80 -11.40 -12.30
CA ASN A 312 26.36 -10.77 -13.54
C ASN A 312 25.33 -11.68 -14.22
N VAL A 313 24.55 -11.16 -15.15
CA VAL A 313 23.45 -11.89 -15.81
C VAL A 313 23.89 -13.27 -16.34
N ASN A 314 25.17 -13.44 -16.66
CA ASN A 314 25.71 -14.66 -17.28
C ASN A 314 26.54 -15.54 -16.34
N ASP A 315 27.00 -15.05 -15.13
CA ASP A 315 27.92 -15.80 -14.30
C ASP A 315 27.68 -15.54 -12.79
N ILE A 316 27.89 -16.58 -11.97
CA ILE A 316 27.91 -16.47 -10.50
C ILE A 316 29.35 -16.64 -10.06
N TYR A 317 29.91 -15.62 -9.38
CA TYR A 317 31.21 -15.69 -8.75
C TYR A 317 31.08 -15.85 -7.23
N VAL A 318 31.65 -16.90 -6.67
CA VAL A 318 31.72 -17.16 -5.23
C VAL A 318 33.19 -17.10 -4.84
N ASN A 319 33.56 -16.15 -3.99
CA ASN A 319 34.92 -16.01 -3.45
C ASN A 319 34.91 -16.24 -1.94
#